data_9d3eacd95fb835eb3ac5a25b750df054
#
_entry.id   9d3eacd95fb835eb3ac5a25b750df054
#
_cell.length_a   1.000
_cell.length_b   1.000
_cell.length_c   1.000
_cell.angle_alpha   90.00
_cell.angle_beta   90.00
_cell.angle_gamma   90.00
#
_symmetry.space_group_name_H-M   'P 1'
#
loop_
_entity.id
_entity.type
_entity.pdbx_description
1 polymer ?
#
loop_
_entity_poly.entity_id
_entity_poly.type
_entity_poly.pdbx_seq_one_letter_code
_entity_poly.pdbx_strand_id
1 'polypeptide(L)'
;VDERAEPIERASAPGGEKPHEYSDLRALFINCTLKRSPEPSHTEGLMEISMEIMRRNGVEVELVRAVDRDIATGVWPDMTEHGWERDEWPRLFDRVMAADILVLGTPIWLGEKSSVCTKVIERLYGNSHLLNDAGQYAYYGRVGGCLVTGNEDGVKHCATEVLYALQHLGFTIPPQADAGWIGEAGPGPSYLDEGSGGAPRTTSPTATPRSRPGTCCTWRA
;
A
#
# COMPACT_ATOMS: atom_id res chain seq x y z
N VAL A 1 43.02 13.60 21.78
CA VAL A 1 42.96 13.78 20.32
C VAL A 1 41.47 13.89 19.99
N ASP A 2 41.05 15.15 19.83
CA ASP A 2 39.66 15.52 19.57
C ASP A 2 39.50 15.59 18.03
N GLU A 3 39.10 14.44 17.44
CA GLU A 3 38.77 14.35 16.03
C GLU A 3 37.31 14.74 15.86
N ARG A 4 37.07 16.04 15.71
CA ARG A 4 35.74 16.54 15.35
C ARG A 4 35.41 16.05 13.95
N ALA A 5 34.44 15.15 13.87
CA ALA A 5 33.88 14.77 12.59
C ALA A 5 33.42 16.04 11.83
N GLU A 6 33.91 16.20 10.60
CA GLU A 6 33.45 17.28 9.72
C GLU A 6 31.94 17.21 9.53
N PRO A 7 31.24 18.35 9.48
CA PRO A 7 29.83 18.37 9.26
C PRO A 7 29.52 17.74 7.89
N ILE A 8 28.63 16.74 7.86
CA ILE A 8 28.12 16.21 6.60
C ILE A 8 27.47 17.36 5.85
N GLU A 9 28.08 17.78 4.74
CA GLU A 9 27.48 18.76 3.83
C GLU A 9 26.10 18.24 3.41
N ARG A 10 25.05 18.97 3.77
CA ARG A 10 23.72 18.67 3.26
C ARG A 10 23.76 18.87 1.76
N ALA A 11 23.64 17.80 1.00
CA ALA A 11 23.42 17.89 -0.41
C ALA A 11 22.26 18.87 -0.67
N SER A 12 22.54 19.95 -1.39
CA SER A 12 21.52 20.88 -1.86
C SER A 12 20.47 20.05 -2.61
N ALA A 13 19.20 20.27 -2.32
CA ALA A 13 18.16 19.66 -3.10
C ALA A 13 18.41 19.99 -4.57
N PRO A 14 18.47 19.02 -5.50
CA PRO A 14 18.72 19.29 -6.88
C PRO A 14 17.63 20.23 -7.39
N GLY A 15 18.04 21.39 -7.87
CA GLY A 15 17.16 22.38 -8.44
C GLY A 15 16.59 21.85 -9.75
N GLY A 16 15.26 21.68 -9.81
CA GLY A 16 14.55 21.59 -11.08
C GLY A 16 14.80 20.33 -11.92
N GLU A 17 14.97 19.16 -11.30
CA GLU A 17 14.91 17.91 -12.05
C GLU A 17 13.53 17.77 -12.71
N LYS A 18 13.54 17.49 -14.04
CA LYS A 18 12.32 17.07 -14.73
C LYS A 18 11.77 15.86 -14.00
N PRO A 19 10.45 15.77 -13.79
CA PRO A 19 9.86 14.58 -13.19
C PRO A 19 10.35 13.36 -13.98
N HIS A 20 10.86 12.36 -13.28
CA HIS A 20 11.21 11.08 -13.89
C HIS A 20 9.94 10.50 -14.51
N GLU A 21 10.01 10.10 -15.76
CA GLU A 21 8.88 9.49 -16.44
C GLU A 21 9.01 7.97 -16.28
N TYR A 22 8.07 7.40 -15.49
CA TYR A 22 7.97 5.96 -15.23
C TYR A 22 6.75 5.37 -15.95
N SER A 23 6.56 5.74 -17.22
CA SER A 23 5.40 5.34 -18.03
C SER A 23 5.39 3.85 -18.41
N ASP A 24 6.49 3.17 -18.20
CA ASP A 24 6.65 1.72 -18.35
C ASP A 24 6.27 0.91 -17.10
N LEU A 25 6.02 1.58 -15.96
CA LEU A 25 5.66 0.92 -14.70
C LEU A 25 4.15 0.93 -14.44
N ARG A 26 3.69 -0.16 -13.84
CA ARG A 26 2.31 -0.36 -13.39
C ARG A 26 2.26 -0.62 -11.90
N ALA A 27 1.38 0.07 -11.19
CA ALA A 27 1.14 -0.11 -9.77
C ALA A 27 -0.31 -0.58 -9.53
N LEU A 28 -0.45 -1.68 -8.80
CA LEU A 28 -1.73 -2.17 -8.31
C LEU A 28 -1.85 -1.86 -6.81
N PHE A 29 -2.87 -1.12 -6.44
CA PHE A 29 -3.24 -0.86 -5.07
C PHE A 29 -4.43 -1.75 -4.69
N ILE A 30 -4.28 -2.57 -3.65
CA ILE A 30 -5.38 -3.38 -3.11
C ILE A 30 -5.80 -2.79 -1.76
N ASN A 31 -6.98 -2.18 -1.76
CA ASN A 31 -7.60 -1.65 -0.55
C ASN A 31 -8.31 -2.77 0.20
N CYS A 32 -7.78 -3.11 1.38
CA CYS A 32 -8.28 -4.15 2.26
C CYS A 32 -9.21 -3.60 3.37
N THR A 33 -9.93 -2.51 3.09
CA THR A 33 -11.01 -2.02 3.95
C THR A 33 -12.11 -3.07 4.10
N LEU A 34 -12.86 -3.01 5.21
CA LEU A 34 -14.06 -3.84 5.42
C LEU A 34 -15.34 -3.22 4.81
N LYS A 35 -15.24 -1.99 4.30
CA LYS A 35 -16.34 -1.22 3.74
C LYS A 35 -16.46 -1.46 2.24
N ARG A 36 -17.64 -1.86 1.78
CA ARG A 36 -17.92 -2.00 0.34
C ARG A 36 -18.09 -0.64 -0.34
N SER A 37 -17.81 -0.58 -1.63
CA SER A 37 -18.14 0.59 -2.44
C SER A 37 -19.66 0.80 -2.51
N PRO A 38 -20.16 2.05 -2.50
CA PRO A 38 -19.42 3.33 -2.57
C PRO A 38 -19.06 3.94 -1.19
N GLU A 39 -19.12 3.18 -0.09
CA GLU A 39 -18.85 3.71 1.24
C GLU A 39 -17.42 4.29 1.32
N PRO A 40 -17.22 5.50 1.88
CA PRO A 40 -15.88 6.10 1.99
C PRO A 40 -14.92 5.24 2.82
N SER A 41 -13.73 5.00 2.31
CA SER A 41 -12.66 4.28 2.99
C SER A 41 -11.54 5.24 3.40
N HIS A 42 -11.23 5.31 4.68
CA HIS A 42 -10.11 6.11 5.19
C HIS A 42 -8.77 5.60 4.66
N THR A 43 -8.61 4.28 4.55
CA THR A 43 -7.43 3.65 3.96
C THR A 43 -7.26 4.06 2.49
N GLU A 44 -8.36 4.09 1.70
CA GLU A 44 -8.33 4.56 0.32
C GLU A 44 -7.91 6.02 0.22
N GLY A 45 -8.39 6.85 1.16
CA GLY A 45 -8.00 8.27 1.21
C GLY A 45 -6.50 8.46 1.42
N LEU A 46 -5.85 7.61 2.23
CA LEU A 46 -4.39 7.61 2.38
C LEU A 46 -3.69 7.07 1.11
N MET A 47 -4.23 6.00 0.53
CA MET A 47 -3.71 5.42 -0.71
C MET A 47 -3.73 6.41 -1.86
N GLU A 48 -4.77 7.25 -1.96
CA GLU A 48 -4.92 8.23 -3.04
C GLU A 48 -3.74 9.21 -3.12
N ILE A 49 -3.13 9.56 -1.99
CA ILE A 49 -1.92 10.41 -1.97
C ILE A 49 -0.76 9.72 -2.70
N SER A 50 -0.51 8.45 -2.39
CA SER A 50 0.55 7.67 -3.02
C SER A 50 0.25 7.43 -4.51
N MET A 51 -1.00 7.11 -4.83
CA MET A 51 -1.46 6.91 -6.21
C MET A 51 -1.28 8.19 -7.04
N GLU A 52 -1.63 9.36 -6.50
CA GLU A 52 -1.47 10.63 -7.17
C GLU A 52 0.02 10.97 -7.41
N ILE A 53 0.90 10.69 -6.44
CA ILE A 53 2.35 10.86 -6.61
C ILE A 53 2.85 9.97 -7.74
N MET A 54 2.45 8.70 -7.78
CA MET A 54 2.84 7.77 -8.84
C MET A 54 2.33 8.21 -10.21
N ARG A 55 1.05 8.60 -10.33
CA ARG A 55 0.47 9.11 -11.59
C ARG A 55 1.20 10.35 -12.11
N ARG A 56 1.56 11.29 -11.23
CA ARG A 56 2.34 12.49 -11.60
C ARG A 56 3.72 12.17 -12.16
N ASN A 57 4.26 11.00 -11.80
CA ASN A 57 5.54 10.50 -12.31
C ASN A 57 5.36 9.53 -13.49
N GLY A 58 4.16 9.43 -14.07
CA GLY A 58 3.90 8.65 -15.27
C GLY A 58 3.50 7.19 -15.02
N VAL A 59 3.51 6.69 -13.78
CA VAL A 59 3.13 5.31 -13.46
C VAL A 59 1.65 5.08 -13.75
N GLU A 60 1.33 3.99 -14.45
CA GLU A 60 -0.05 3.51 -14.59
C GLU A 60 -0.53 2.95 -13.25
N VAL A 61 -1.60 3.53 -12.68
CA VAL A 61 -2.07 3.16 -11.34
C VAL A 61 -3.48 2.62 -11.37
N GLU A 62 -3.64 1.43 -10.82
CA GLU A 62 -4.92 0.75 -10.66
C GLU A 62 -5.25 0.57 -9.17
N LEU A 63 -6.53 0.75 -8.82
CA LEU A 63 -7.06 0.49 -7.47
C LEU A 63 -8.10 -0.61 -7.51
N VAL A 64 -7.99 -1.56 -6.58
CA VAL A 64 -9.00 -2.59 -6.32
C VAL A 64 -9.39 -2.55 -4.86
N ARG A 65 -10.68 -2.52 -4.58
CA ARG A 65 -11.20 -2.75 -3.24
C ARG A 65 -11.54 -4.24 -3.10
N ALA A 66 -10.75 -4.96 -2.28
CA ALA A 66 -10.82 -6.42 -2.20
C ALA A 66 -12.19 -6.93 -1.72
N VAL A 67 -12.85 -6.20 -0.80
CA VAL A 67 -14.16 -6.58 -0.25
C VAL A 67 -15.30 -6.50 -1.28
N ASP A 68 -15.10 -5.81 -2.40
CA ASP A 68 -16.07 -5.74 -3.50
C ASP A 68 -16.02 -6.99 -4.41
N ARG A 69 -15.03 -7.85 -4.20
CA ARG A 69 -14.82 -9.07 -4.93
C ARG A 69 -15.22 -10.29 -4.12
N ASP A 70 -15.76 -11.27 -4.78
CA ASP A 70 -16.08 -12.58 -4.17
C ASP A 70 -14.81 -13.44 -4.12
N ILE A 71 -13.90 -13.08 -3.21
CA ILE A 71 -12.64 -13.80 -2.99
C ILE A 71 -12.87 -14.87 -1.95
N ALA A 72 -12.76 -16.13 -2.36
CA ALA A 72 -12.84 -17.26 -1.45
C ALA A 72 -11.67 -17.30 -0.45
N THR A 73 -11.93 -17.76 0.75
CA THR A 73 -10.88 -18.02 1.75
C THR A 73 -10.13 -19.30 1.41
N GLY A 74 -8.81 -19.30 1.51
CA GLY A 74 -7.99 -20.49 1.24
C GLY A 74 -6.62 -20.13 0.69
N VAL A 75 -5.82 -21.16 0.44
CA VAL A 75 -4.42 -21.04 0.04
C VAL A 75 -4.10 -21.81 -1.25
N TRP A 76 -5.08 -21.94 -2.14
CA TRP A 76 -4.91 -22.51 -3.47
C TRP A 76 -5.13 -21.46 -4.55
N PRO A 77 -4.59 -21.61 -5.76
CA PRO A 77 -4.77 -20.65 -6.84
C PRO A 77 -6.23 -20.41 -7.20
N ASP A 78 -7.03 -21.45 -7.23
CA ASP A 78 -8.48 -21.40 -7.47
C ASP A 78 -9.22 -22.25 -6.43
N MET A 79 -9.99 -21.60 -5.58
CA MET A 79 -10.74 -22.27 -4.51
C MET A 79 -12.00 -22.96 -5.01
N THR A 80 -12.44 -22.72 -6.26
CA THR A 80 -13.56 -23.46 -6.83
C THR A 80 -13.24 -24.95 -6.99
N GLU A 81 -11.96 -25.29 -7.16
CA GLU A 81 -11.47 -26.67 -7.18
C GLU A 81 -11.47 -27.32 -5.78
N HIS A 82 -11.72 -26.53 -4.73
CA HIS A 82 -11.67 -26.93 -3.33
C HIS A 82 -12.99 -26.67 -2.59
N GLY A 83 -14.13 -26.76 -3.31
CA GLY A 83 -15.46 -26.76 -2.73
C GLY A 83 -16.13 -25.40 -2.60
N TRP A 84 -15.57 -24.34 -3.14
CA TRP A 84 -16.21 -23.03 -3.22
C TRP A 84 -16.99 -22.90 -4.53
N GLU A 85 -18.17 -22.28 -4.50
CA GLU A 85 -18.98 -22.07 -5.70
C GLU A 85 -18.40 -20.97 -6.61
N ARG A 86 -17.75 -19.98 -6.02
CA ARG A 86 -17.18 -18.81 -6.70
C ARG A 86 -15.86 -18.40 -6.09
N ASP A 87 -14.97 -17.94 -6.95
CA ASP A 87 -13.71 -17.31 -6.53
C ASP A 87 -13.24 -16.31 -7.60
N GLU A 88 -13.26 -15.03 -7.29
CA GLU A 88 -12.74 -13.99 -8.18
C GLU A 88 -11.22 -13.77 -8.03
N TRP A 89 -10.57 -14.51 -7.12
CA TRP A 89 -9.14 -14.38 -6.92
C TRP A 89 -8.31 -14.64 -8.18
N PRO A 90 -8.55 -15.65 -9.00
CA PRO A 90 -7.74 -15.87 -10.21
C PRO A 90 -7.67 -14.64 -11.10
N ARG A 91 -8.80 -13.93 -11.30
CA ARG A 91 -8.84 -12.68 -12.07
C ARG A 91 -8.10 -11.52 -11.40
N LEU A 92 -8.14 -11.43 -10.06
CA LEU A 92 -7.37 -10.44 -9.33
C LEU A 92 -5.88 -10.77 -9.37
N PHE A 93 -5.54 -12.05 -9.31
CA PHE A 93 -4.16 -12.51 -9.42
C PHE A 93 -3.53 -12.15 -10.78
N ASP A 94 -4.27 -12.27 -11.88
CA ASP A 94 -3.80 -11.82 -13.20
C ASP A 94 -3.39 -10.34 -13.18
N ARG A 95 -4.14 -9.50 -12.45
CA ARG A 95 -3.81 -8.07 -12.28
C ARG A 95 -2.58 -7.87 -11.40
N VAL A 96 -2.39 -8.68 -10.35
CA VAL A 96 -1.16 -8.69 -9.54
C VAL A 96 0.04 -9.03 -10.42
N MET A 97 -0.11 -10.02 -11.31
CA MET A 97 0.97 -10.46 -12.21
C MET A 97 1.26 -9.46 -13.34
N ALA A 98 0.30 -8.61 -13.69
CA ALA A 98 0.49 -7.54 -14.67
C ALA A 98 1.14 -6.27 -14.07
N ALA A 99 1.23 -6.16 -12.74
CA ALA A 99 1.79 -5.02 -12.05
C ALA A 99 3.27 -5.23 -11.67
N ASP A 100 4.05 -4.15 -11.73
CA ASP A 100 5.44 -4.11 -11.25
C ASP A 100 5.51 -3.77 -9.76
N ILE A 101 4.48 -3.04 -9.26
CA ILE A 101 4.38 -2.56 -7.90
C ILE A 101 3.05 -3.00 -7.30
N LEU A 102 3.11 -3.69 -6.16
CA LEU A 102 1.93 -4.07 -5.38
C LEU A 102 1.91 -3.31 -4.05
N VAL A 103 0.84 -2.57 -3.78
CA VAL A 103 0.65 -1.87 -2.51
C VAL A 103 -0.61 -2.39 -1.82
N LEU A 104 -0.45 -2.92 -0.60
CA LEU A 104 -1.58 -3.34 0.22
C LEU A 104 -1.95 -2.23 1.21
N GLY A 105 -3.19 -1.76 1.16
CA GLY A 105 -3.71 -0.81 2.12
C GLY A 105 -4.62 -1.49 3.13
N THR A 106 -4.39 -1.31 4.43
CA THR A 106 -5.19 -1.95 5.49
C THR A 106 -5.58 -0.97 6.60
N PRO A 107 -6.81 -1.05 7.12
CA PRO A 107 -7.11 -0.46 8.42
C PRO A 107 -6.52 -1.31 9.56
N ILE A 108 -6.37 -0.68 10.74
CA ILE A 108 -6.00 -1.36 11.98
C ILE A 108 -7.27 -1.71 12.74
N TRP A 109 -7.33 -2.94 13.24
CA TRP A 109 -8.35 -3.44 14.15
C TRP A 109 -7.69 -4.25 15.26
N LEU A 110 -7.81 -3.80 16.52
CA LEU A 110 -7.17 -4.44 17.68
C LEU A 110 -5.65 -4.58 17.53
N GLY A 111 -5.01 -3.56 16.97
CA GLY A 111 -3.57 -3.56 16.70
C GLY A 111 -3.15 -4.35 15.45
N GLU A 112 -4.08 -5.05 14.79
CA GLU A 112 -3.85 -5.95 13.68
C GLU A 112 -4.35 -5.40 12.34
N LYS A 113 -3.78 -5.90 11.24
CA LYS A 113 -4.32 -5.70 9.88
C LYS A 113 -5.71 -6.31 9.75
N SER A 114 -6.52 -5.82 8.84
CA SER A 114 -7.86 -6.35 8.60
C SER A 114 -7.84 -7.82 8.17
N SER A 115 -8.93 -8.54 8.45
CA SER A 115 -9.15 -9.91 7.94
C SER A 115 -9.13 -9.98 6.41
N VAL A 116 -9.56 -8.91 5.73
CA VAL A 116 -9.49 -8.80 4.27
C VAL A 116 -8.04 -8.75 3.80
N CYS A 117 -7.16 -8.02 4.50
CA CYS A 117 -5.73 -8.00 4.19
C CYS A 117 -5.08 -9.36 4.41
N THR A 118 -5.41 -10.02 5.51
CA THR A 118 -4.96 -11.39 5.81
C THR A 118 -5.39 -12.34 4.68
N LYS A 119 -6.65 -12.29 4.27
CA LYS A 119 -7.15 -13.10 3.16
C LYS A 119 -6.40 -12.84 1.85
N VAL A 120 -6.13 -11.59 1.50
CA VAL A 120 -5.35 -11.25 0.30
C VAL A 120 -3.93 -11.85 0.39
N ILE A 121 -3.27 -11.78 1.53
CA ILE A 121 -1.94 -12.37 1.75
C ILE A 121 -1.99 -13.90 1.61
N GLU A 122 -2.99 -14.56 2.20
CA GLU A 122 -3.18 -16.00 2.07
C GLU A 122 -3.41 -16.41 0.61
N ARG A 123 -4.15 -15.62 -0.15
CA ARG A 123 -4.38 -15.86 -1.57
C ARG A 123 -3.12 -15.64 -2.40
N LEU A 124 -2.29 -14.64 -2.08
CA LEU A 124 -0.97 -14.47 -2.69
C LEU A 124 -0.08 -15.70 -2.39
N TYR A 125 -0.11 -16.19 -1.14
CA TYR A 125 0.63 -17.41 -0.76
C TYR A 125 0.17 -18.63 -1.56
N GLY A 126 -1.13 -18.77 -1.84
CA GLY A 126 -1.68 -19.85 -2.66
C GLY A 126 -1.04 -19.96 -4.05
N ASN A 127 -0.51 -18.84 -4.58
CA ASN A 127 0.16 -18.77 -5.88
C ASN A 127 1.71 -18.75 -5.77
N SER A 128 2.29 -18.90 -4.56
CA SER A 128 3.71 -18.73 -4.31
C SER A 128 4.61 -19.78 -4.97
N HIS A 129 4.03 -20.94 -5.34
CA HIS A 129 4.74 -22.05 -6.01
C HIS A 129 4.93 -21.82 -7.53
N LEU A 130 4.25 -20.82 -8.10
CA LEU A 130 4.36 -20.55 -9.52
C LEU A 130 5.73 -19.97 -9.86
N LEU A 131 6.27 -20.39 -11.00
CA LEU A 131 7.55 -19.93 -11.51
C LEU A 131 7.33 -19.12 -12.80
N ASN A 132 8.21 -18.14 -13.03
CA ASN A 132 8.31 -17.43 -14.31
C ASN A 132 9.15 -18.26 -15.32
N ASP A 133 9.26 -17.78 -16.55
CA ASP A 133 10.00 -18.46 -17.64
C ASP A 133 11.50 -18.68 -17.32
N ALA A 134 12.06 -17.90 -16.39
CA ALA A 134 13.44 -18.04 -15.92
C ALA A 134 13.59 -19.04 -14.74
N GLY A 135 12.50 -19.69 -14.32
CA GLY A 135 12.49 -20.62 -13.20
C GLY A 135 12.55 -19.95 -11.82
N GLN A 136 12.29 -18.65 -11.74
CA GLN A 136 12.20 -17.89 -10.49
C GLN A 136 10.76 -17.85 -10.01
N TYR A 137 10.53 -17.66 -8.72
CA TYR A 137 9.19 -17.46 -8.18
C TYR A 137 8.48 -16.28 -8.86
N ALA A 138 7.19 -16.43 -9.11
CA ALA A 138 6.40 -15.51 -9.95
C ALA A 138 6.45 -14.03 -9.50
N TYR A 139 6.59 -13.79 -8.19
CA TYR A 139 6.67 -12.43 -7.65
C TYR A 139 8.07 -11.80 -7.74
N TYR A 140 9.09 -12.57 -8.09
CA TYR A 140 10.46 -12.07 -8.18
C TYR A 140 10.56 -10.93 -9.21
N GLY A 141 11.26 -9.85 -8.83
CA GLY A 141 11.40 -8.64 -9.65
C GLY A 141 10.29 -7.61 -9.46
N ARG A 142 9.25 -7.91 -8.65
CA ARG A 142 8.20 -6.96 -8.29
C ARG A 142 8.51 -6.26 -6.97
N VAL A 143 7.97 -5.07 -6.81
CA VAL A 143 8.13 -4.23 -5.61
C VAL A 143 6.88 -4.31 -4.74
N GLY A 144 7.06 -4.45 -3.42
CA GLY A 144 5.98 -4.48 -2.44
C GLY A 144 5.96 -3.27 -1.52
N GLY A 145 4.77 -2.79 -1.17
CA GLY A 145 4.56 -1.69 -0.24
C GLY A 145 3.29 -1.85 0.60
N CYS A 146 3.18 -1.04 1.66
CA CYS A 146 2.05 -1.10 2.59
C CYS A 146 1.60 0.28 3.05
N LEU A 147 0.29 0.49 3.15
CA LEU A 147 -0.33 1.69 3.69
C LEU A 147 -1.31 1.32 4.80
N VAL A 148 -1.21 1.98 5.96
CA VAL A 148 -1.97 1.60 7.16
C VAL A 148 -2.68 2.79 7.76
N THR A 149 -3.97 2.65 8.08
CA THR A 149 -4.76 3.69 8.77
C THR A 149 -5.46 3.13 10.00
N GLY A 150 -5.52 3.91 11.06
CA GLY A 150 -6.30 3.54 12.27
C GLY A 150 -6.37 4.64 13.30
N ASN A 151 -7.27 4.48 14.25
CA ASN A 151 -7.41 5.34 15.43
C ASN A 151 -6.88 4.64 16.69
N GLU A 152 -5.96 3.72 16.52
CA GLU A 152 -5.30 2.96 17.58
C GLU A 152 -3.86 2.63 17.18
N ASP A 153 -3.03 2.28 18.14
CA ASP A 153 -1.66 1.87 17.89
C ASP A 153 -1.59 0.57 17.06
N GLY A 154 -0.52 0.38 16.31
CA GLY A 154 -0.31 -0.83 15.52
C GLY A 154 0.14 -0.60 14.08
N VAL A 155 0.35 0.65 13.62
CA VAL A 155 0.82 0.92 12.25
C VAL A 155 2.08 0.14 11.92
N LYS A 156 3.10 0.19 12.78
CA LYS A 156 4.37 -0.49 12.51
C LYS A 156 4.26 -2.01 12.64
N HIS A 157 3.41 -2.50 13.53
CA HIS A 157 3.11 -3.93 13.62
C HIS A 157 2.46 -4.43 12.32
N CYS A 158 1.36 -3.82 11.90
CA CYS A 158 0.68 -4.18 10.66
C CYS A 158 1.59 -4.07 9.43
N ALA A 159 2.37 -2.98 9.34
CA ALA A 159 3.31 -2.78 8.24
C ALA A 159 4.38 -3.87 8.22
N THR A 160 4.97 -4.21 9.38
CA THR A 160 5.99 -5.27 9.48
C THR A 160 5.45 -6.60 8.99
N GLU A 161 4.25 -6.98 9.41
CA GLU A 161 3.63 -8.24 9.00
C GLU A 161 3.34 -8.28 7.49
N VAL A 162 2.77 -7.20 6.94
CA VAL A 162 2.48 -7.11 5.50
C VAL A 162 3.77 -7.15 4.68
N LEU A 163 4.77 -6.32 5.04
CA LEU A 163 6.02 -6.25 4.31
C LEU A 163 6.83 -7.54 4.41
N TYR A 164 6.83 -8.18 5.60
CA TYR A 164 7.46 -9.48 5.78
C TYR A 164 6.80 -10.55 4.91
N ALA A 165 5.46 -10.59 4.87
CA ALA A 165 4.73 -11.53 4.02
C ALA A 165 5.06 -11.32 2.54
N LEU A 166 5.05 -10.07 2.05
CA LEU A 166 5.40 -9.76 0.67
C LEU A 166 6.87 -10.15 0.36
N GLN A 167 7.80 -9.82 1.25
CA GLN A 167 9.21 -10.19 1.11
C GLN A 167 9.39 -11.71 1.07
N HIS A 168 8.71 -12.44 1.96
CA HIS A 168 8.76 -13.91 1.99
C HIS A 168 8.23 -14.53 0.69
N LEU A 169 7.25 -13.92 0.06
CA LEU A 169 6.69 -14.34 -1.23
C LEU A 169 7.60 -14.06 -2.42
N GLY A 170 8.61 -13.19 -2.28
CA GLY A 170 9.57 -12.86 -3.33
C GLY A 170 9.52 -11.43 -3.86
N PHE A 171 8.67 -10.55 -3.28
CA PHE A 171 8.68 -9.14 -3.62
C PHE A 171 9.95 -8.46 -3.05
N THR A 172 10.48 -7.51 -3.79
CA THR A 172 11.51 -6.59 -3.29
C THR A 172 10.84 -5.53 -2.42
N ILE A 173 11.33 -5.34 -1.21
CA ILE A 173 10.86 -4.31 -0.30
C ILE A 173 11.88 -3.16 -0.28
N PRO A 174 11.56 -2.01 -0.90
CA PRO A 174 12.47 -0.87 -0.91
C PRO A 174 12.53 -0.18 0.46
N PRO A 175 13.52 0.69 0.70
CA PRO A 175 13.52 1.55 1.88
C PRO A 175 12.22 2.36 1.97
N GLN A 176 11.68 2.49 3.19
CA GLN A 176 10.43 3.24 3.46
C GLN A 176 9.21 2.74 2.65
N ALA A 177 9.10 1.43 2.48
CA ALA A 177 8.00 0.77 1.76
C ALA A 177 6.66 0.85 2.50
N ASP A 178 6.61 1.45 3.68
CA ASP A 178 5.39 1.66 4.45
C ASP A 178 5.11 3.15 4.72
N ALA A 179 3.85 3.51 4.73
CA ALA A 179 3.37 4.74 5.32
C ALA A 179 2.08 4.46 6.11
N GLY A 180 1.84 5.28 7.12
CA GLY A 180 0.66 5.11 7.94
C GLY A 180 0.20 6.38 8.62
N TRP A 181 -1.06 6.38 9.00
CA TRP A 181 -1.67 7.44 9.78
C TRP A 181 -2.35 6.84 11.01
N ILE A 182 -2.10 7.46 12.17
CA ILE A 182 -2.75 7.11 13.43
C ILE A 182 -3.54 8.33 13.90
N GLY A 183 -4.84 8.16 14.08
CA GLY A 183 -5.70 9.11 14.78
C GLY A 183 -5.69 8.90 16.29
N GLU A 184 -6.36 9.79 17.00
CA GLU A 184 -6.57 9.66 18.42
C GLU A 184 -7.42 8.43 18.74
N ALA A 185 -6.97 7.62 19.70
CA ALA A 185 -7.68 6.42 20.13
C ALA A 185 -9.03 6.77 20.78
N GLY A 186 -10.06 5.97 20.49
CA GLY A 186 -11.41 6.18 20.96
C GLY A 186 -12.31 6.88 19.94
N PRO A 187 -13.20 7.81 20.35
CA PRO A 187 -14.17 8.46 19.45
C PRO A 187 -13.57 9.62 18.63
N GLY A 188 -12.25 9.65 18.45
CA GLY A 188 -11.56 10.66 17.64
C GLY A 188 -11.89 10.60 16.14
N PRO A 189 -11.65 11.68 15.38
CA PRO A 189 -11.86 11.69 13.94
C PRO A 189 -10.93 10.71 13.23
N SER A 190 -11.46 10.01 12.22
CA SER A 190 -10.69 9.13 11.34
C SER A 190 -10.08 9.89 10.18
N TYR A 191 -9.18 9.30 9.43
CA TYR A 191 -8.30 9.94 8.45
C TYR A 191 -8.97 10.98 7.50
N LEU A 192 -10.17 10.68 7.01
CA LEU A 192 -10.91 11.57 6.10
C LEU A 192 -11.85 12.55 6.82
N ASP A 193 -12.00 12.43 8.14
CA ASP A 193 -12.92 13.26 8.90
C ASP A 193 -12.32 14.65 9.15
N GLU A 194 -13.19 15.64 9.30
CA GLU A 194 -12.77 16.99 9.67
C GLU A 194 -12.07 16.98 11.04
N GLY A 195 -10.96 17.69 11.14
CA GLY A 195 -10.17 17.76 12.37
C GLY A 195 -9.20 16.61 12.58
N SER A 196 -9.16 15.59 11.73
CA SER A 196 -8.24 14.45 11.84
C SER A 196 -6.76 14.82 11.67
N GLY A 197 -6.47 15.95 11.03
CA GLY A 197 -5.12 16.28 10.57
C GLY A 197 -4.63 15.44 9.39
N GLY A 198 -5.46 14.56 8.85
CA GLY A 198 -5.24 13.86 7.59
C GLY A 198 -5.25 14.83 6.40
N ALA A 199 -4.85 14.37 5.22
CA ALA A 199 -4.83 15.23 4.04
C ALA A 199 -6.25 15.71 3.67
N PRO A 200 -6.45 17.01 3.44
CA PRO A 200 -7.75 17.50 3.00
C PRO A 200 -8.11 16.88 1.65
N ARG A 201 -9.35 16.45 1.49
CA ARG A 201 -9.90 16.10 0.17
C ARG A 201 -9.86 17.34 -0.69
N THR A 202 -8.89 17.45 -1.58
CA THR A 202 -8.88 18.52 -2.58
C THR A 202 -9.94 18.23 -3.63
N THR A 203 -11.13 18.79 -3.44
CA THR A 203 -12.15 18.89 -4.49
C THR A 203 -11.92 20.12 -5.39
N SER A 204 -10.72 20.71 -5.37
CA SER A 204 -10.37 21.86 -6.21
C SER A 204 -8.88 21.93 -6.53
N PRO A 205 -8.50 22.27 -7.76
CA PRO A 205 -7.09 22.30 -8.20
C PRO A 205 -6.28 23.50 -7.70
N THR A 206 -6.70 24.22 -6.66
CA THR A 206 -6.11 25.50 -6.23
C THR A 206 -5.76 25.63 -4.75
N ALA A 207 -5.54 24.54 -4.01
CA ALA A 207 -5.12 24.66 -2.61
C ALA A 207 -3.66 24.20 -2.43
N THR A 208 -2.75 25.15 -2.23
CA THR A 208 -1.37 24.91 -1.80
C THR A 208 -1.36 24.33 -0.38
N PRO A 209 -0.70 23.20 -0.11
CA PRO A 209 -0.64 22.62 1.22
C PRO A 209 0.17 23.53 2.17
N ARG A 210 -0.45 24.03 3.23
CA ARG A 210 0.29 24.59 4.36
C ARG A 210 0.77 23.44 5.25
N SER A 211 2.08 23.28 5.33
CA SER A 211 2.75 22.35 6.24
C SER A 211 2.43 22.69 7.69
N ARG A 212 1.87 21.75 8.46
CA ARG A 212 1.92 21.75 9.93
C ARG A 212 2.88 20.67 10.42
N PRO A 213 3.70 20.93 11.46
CA PRO A 213 4.66 19.97 11.96
C PRO A 213 3.95 18.90 12.79
N GLY A 214 4.13 17.63 12.49
CA GLY A 214 3.68 16.55 13.37
C GLY A 214 3.46 15.17 12.76
N THR A 215 3.49 14.99 11.46
CA THR A 215 3.32 13.66 10.86
C THR A 215 4.40 13.40 9.82
N CYS A 216 5.28 12.48 10.14
CA CYS A 216 6.35 12.04 9.25
C CYS A 216 5.75 11.17 8.14
N CYS A 217 5.40 11.77 7.01
CA CYS A 217 5.21 11.06 5.75
C CYS A 217 6.37 11.47 4.85
N THR A 218 7.41 10.68 4.80
CA THR A 218 8.52 10.90 3.87
C THR A 218 8.54 9.79 2.84
N TRP A 219 7.79 9.97 1.77
CA TRP A 219 8.16 9.37 0.50
C TRP A 219 9.02 10.40 -0.23
N ARG A 220 10.29 10.11 -0.39
CA ARG A 220 11.15 10.74 -1.39
C ARG A 220 11.60 9.66 -2.35
N ALA A 221 11.24 9.83 -3.62
CA ALA A 221 11.85 9.13 -4.73
C ALA A 221 13.29 9.62 -4.90
#